data_d302aa7c8514f9058054ce710d08ee9a
#
_entry.id   d302aa7c8514f9058054ce710d08ee9a
#
_cell.length_a   1.000
_cell.length_b   1.000
_cell.length_c   1.000
_cell.angle_alpha   90.00
_cell.angle_beta   90.00
_cell.angle_gamma   90.00
#
_symmetry.space_group_name_H-M   'P 1'
#
loop_
_entity.id
_entity.type
_entity.pdbx_description
1 polymer ?
#
loop_
_entity_poly.entity_id
_entity_poly.type
_entity_poly.pdbx_seq_one_letter_code
_entity_poly.pdbx_strand_id
1 'polypeptide(L)'
;MSKLTVFDHPLIQHKLTIIRDKNVGTKEFREIVDEIASLMAYEVTRELPVEDVEIETPVAKTTQKQLAGKKLAIVPILRAGLGMVDGIMKLIPAARIGHIGMYRDEESLEPVEYFVKLPEDIDQREVLVVDPMLATGGSAVMAIDALKKRGATKIKLITLVSAPVGVETVQKAHPDVDIYTAGLDEGLNEHGYIIPGLGDAGDRLFGTH
;
A
#
# COMPACT_ATOMS: atom_id res chain seq x y z
N MET A 1 -0.38 14.26 13.72
CA MET A 1 0.94 13.71 13.32
C MET A 1 0.70 12.36 12.70
N SER A 2 1.23 12.12 11.50
CA SER A 2 1.20 10.83 10.82
C SER A 2 1.80 9.75 11.72
N LYS A 3 1.11 8.61 11.81
CA LYS A 3 1.55 7.45 12.60
C LYS A 3 2.35 6.51 11.68
N LEU A 4 3.51 6.06 12.14
CA LEU A 4 4.21 4.92 11.56
C LEU A 4 3.83 3.65 12.34
N THR A 5 3.35 2.64 11.65
CA THR A 5 3.12 1.31 12.19
C THR A 5 4.02 0.31 11.49
N VAL A 6 4.95 -0.28 12.23
CA VAL A 6 5.79 -1.39 11.75
C VAL A 6 5.17 -2.68 12.27
N PHE A 7 4.84 -3.60 11.38
CA PHE A 7 4.21 -4.86 11.78
C PHE A 7 5.23 -5.83 12.36
N ASP A 8 4.95 -6.33 13.54
CA ASP A 8 5.76 -7.33 14.25
C ASP A 8 5.13 -8.73 14.27
N HIS A 9 4.00 -8.91 13.56
CA HIS A 9 3.28 -10.18 13.53
C HIS A 9 4.15 -11.31 12.96
N PRO A 10 4.30 -12.45 13.66
CA PRO A 10 5.22 -13.52 13.25
C PRO A 10 5.03 -14.05 11.84
N LEU A 11 3.79 -14.15 11.35
CA LEU A 11 3.51 -14.58 9.97
C LEU A 11 3.99 -13.56 8.94
N ILE A 12 3.85 -12.27 9.22
CA ILE A 12 4.35 -11.21 8.32
C ILE A 12 5.87 -11.26 8.29
N GLN A 13 6.52 -11.34 9.45
CA GLN A 13 7.97 -11.40 9.55
C GLN A 13 8.57 -12.64 8.89
N HIS A 14 7.93 -13.81 9.07
CA HIS A 14 8.33 -15.03 8.39
C HIS A 14 8.29 -14.88 6.87
N LYS A 15 7.19 -14.37 6.33
CA LYS A 15 7.01 -14.17 4.89
C LYS A 15 7.94 -13.09 4.34
N LEU A 16 8.16 -12.02 5.09
CA LEU A 16 9.12 -10.98 4.75
C LEU A 16 10.55 -11.55 4.64
N THR A 17 10.93 -12.45 5.56
CA THR A 17 12.22 -13.15 5.50
C THR A 17 12.38 -13.92 4.19
N ILE A 18 11.33 -14.62 3.74
CA ILE A 18 11.39 -15.39 2.49
C ILE A 18 11.60 -14.47 1.28
N ILE A 19 10.80 -13.40 1.14
CA ILE A 19 10.94 -12.51 -0.02
C ILE A 19 12.23 -11.70 -0.04
N ARG A 20 12.94 -11.59 1.08
CA ARG A 20 14.27 -10.98 1.14
C ARG A 20 15.36 -11.87 0.52
N ASP A 21 15.17 -13.19 0.51
CA ASP A 21 16.15 -14.09 -0.08
C ASP A 21 16.22 -13.89 -1.61
N LYS A 22 17.45 -13.63 -2.10
CA LYS A 22 17.73 -13.42 -3.53
C LYS A 22 17.44 -14.64 -4.42
N ASN A 23 17.38 -15.84 -3.82
CA ASN A 23 17.13 -17.09 -4.54
C ASN A 23 15.65 -17.37 -4.77
N VAL A 24 14.75 -16.61 -4.15
CA VAL A 24 13.31 -16.75 -4.37
C VAL A 24 12.94 -16.33 -5.78
N GLY A 25 12.34 -17.25 -6.54
CA GLY A 25 11.93 -17.02 -7.91
C GLY A 25 10.70 -16.12 -8.03
N THR A 26 10.50 -15.54 -9.21
CA THR A 26 9.42 -14.56 -9.49
C THR A 26 8.03 -15.06 -9.10
N LYS A 27 7.71 -16.34 -9.33
CA LYS A 27 6.40 -16.91 -8.96
C LYS A 27 6.18 -16.85 -7.45
N GLU A 28 7.11 -17.43 -6.70
CA GLU A 28 7.03 -17.49 -5.24
C GLU A 28 7.08 -16.09 -4.62
N PHE A 29 7.90 -15.20 -5.15
CA PHE A 29 7.96 -13.81 -4.72
C PHE A 29 6.59 -13.13 -4.82
N ARG A 30 5.89 -13.28 -5.96
CA ARG A 30 4.53 -12.73 -6.16
C ARG A 30 3.52 -13.31 -5.18
N GLU A 31 3.53 -14.65 -5.00
CA GLU A 31 2.60 -15.33 -4.09
C GLU A 31 2.77 -14.84 -2.65
N ILE A 32 4.01 -14.69 -2.20
CA ILE A 32 4.29 -14.24 -0.82
C ILE A 32 4.01 -12.74 -0.64
N VAL A 33 4.30 -11.89 -1.62
CA VAL A 33 3.92 -10.47 -1.60
C VAL A 33 2.41 -10.31 -1.46
N ASP A 34 1.64 -11.08 -2.22
CA ASP A 34 0.17 -11.13 -2.15
C ASP A 34 -0.33 -11.53 -0.76
N GLU A 35 0.29 -12.55 -0.15
CA GLU A 35 -0.05 -13.01 1.19
C GLU A 35 0.28 -11.96 2.27
N ILE A 36 1.44 -11.31 2.19
CA ILE A 36 1.80 -10.23 3.12
C ILE A 36 0.81 -9.07 2.97
N ALA A 37 0.51 -8.66 1.74
CA ALA A 37 -0.45 -7.59 1.48
C ALA A 37 -1.83 -7.89 2.07
N SER A 38 -2.28 -9.13 1.99
CA SER A 38 -3.52 -9.61 2.62
C SER A 38 -3.49 -9.47 4.14
N LEU A 39 -2.43 -9.95 4.79
CA LEU A 39 -2.27 -9.88 6.24
C LEU A 39 -2.20 -8.42 6.73
N MET A 40 -1.45 -7.57 6.01
CA MET A 40 -1.36 -6.14 6.32
C MET A 40 -2.72 -5.45 6.17
N ALA A 41 -3.46 -5.75 5.09
CA ALA A 41 -4.77 -5.17 4.85
C ALA A 41 -5.76 -5.49 5.97
N TYR A 42 -5.72 -6.69 6.54
CA TYR A 42 -6.55 -7.06 7.69
C TYR A 42 -6.33 -6.11 8.87
N GLU A 43 -5.08 -5.80 9.20
CA GLU A 43 -4.76 -4.89 10.30
C GLU A 43 -5.05 -3.42 9.95
N VAL A 44 -4.71 -2.97 8.76
CA VAL A 44 -4.93 -1.58 8.30
C VAL A 44 -6.39 -1.20 8.27
N THR A 45 -7.27 -2.19 8.08
CA THR A 45 -8.73 -2.01 8.01
C THR A 45 -9.45 -2.18 9.34
N ARG A 46 -8.73 -2.35 10.45
CA ARG A 46 -9.30 -2.58 11.80
C ARG A 46 -10.27 -1.51 12.25
N GLU A 47 -10.08 -0.26 11.83
CA GLU A 47 -10.88 0.90 12.23
C GLU A 47 -11.95 1.30 11.19
N LEU A 48 -12.24 0.42 10.21
CA LEU A 48 -13.31 0.71 9.26
C LEU A 48 -14.64 0.86 9.98
N PRO A 49 -15.44 1.89 9.61
CA PRO A 49 -16.73 2.11 10.23
C PRO A 49 -17.71 0.97 9.92
N VAL A 50 -18.51 0.64 10.90
CA VAL A 50 -19.59 -0.35 10.77
C VAL A 50 -20.93 0.28 11.11
N GLU A 51 -22.01 -0.24 10.52
CA GLU A 51 -23.40 0.16 10.78
C GLU A 51 -24.24 -1.06 11.13
N ASP A 52 -25.36 -0.81 11.81
CA ASP A 52 -26.32 -1.84 12.16
C ASP A 52 -27.28 -2.09 10.98
N VAL A 53 -27.43 -3.36 10.60
CA VAL A 53 -28.37 -3.79 9.56
C VAL A 53 -29.27 -4.91 10.08
N GLU A 54 -30.55 -4.84 9.74
CA GLU A 54 -31.47 -5.93 10.01
C GLU A 54 -31.30 -7.04 8.99
N ILE A 55 -31.10 -8.25 9.47
CA ILE A 55 -31.01 -9.46 8.65
C ILE A 55 -31.94 -10.54 9.20
N GLU A 56 -32.22 -11.54 8.36
CA GLU A 56 -32.91 -12.75 8.78
C GLU A 56 -31.98 -13.94 8.57
N THR A 57 -31.69 -14.63 9.70
CA THR A 57 -30.96 -15.89 9.65
C THR A 57 -31.94 -17.03 9.37
N PRO A 58 -31.48 -18.27 9.10
CA PRO A 58 -32.38 -19.43 8.99
C PRO A 58 -33.23 -19.69 10.24
N VAL A 59 -32.91 -19.04 11.36
CA VAL A 59 -33.58 -19.28 12.66
C VAL A 59 -34.40 -18.10 13.13
N ALA A 60 -33.91 -16.84 12.95
CA ALA A 60 -34.58 -15.65 13.52
C ALA A 60 -34.13 -14.35 12.84
N LYS A 61 -34.96 -13.31 12.96
CA LYS A 61 -34.56 -11.94 12.66
C LYS A 61 -33.60 -11.41 13.71
N THR A 62 -32.59 -10.65 13.27
CA THR A 62 -31.57 -10.07 14.16
C THR A 62 -30.95 -8.84 13.55
N THR A 63 -30.32 -8.01 14.39
CA THR A 63 -29.50 -6.88 13.95
C THR A 63 -28.02 -7.24 14.03
N GLN A 64 -27.28 -7.01 12.95
CA GLN A 64 -25.86 -7.35 12.85
C GLN A 64 -25.03 -6.20 12.29
N LYS A 65 -23.70 -6.28 12.42
CA LYS A 65 -22.76 -5.26 11.93
C LYS A 65 -22.36 -5.52 10.47
N GLN A 66 -22.38 -4.48 9.68
CA GLN A 66 -21.88 -4.46 8.30
C GLN A 66 -20.94 -3.27 8.12
N LEU A 67 -20.01 -3.34 7.17
CA LEU A 67 -19.17 -2.18 6.84
C LEU A 67 -20.04 -1.03 6.32
N ALA A 68 -19.89 0.13 6.96
CA ALA A 68 -20.66 1.33 6.63
C ALA A 68 -20.11 2.05 5.38
N GLY A 69 -20.99 2.77 4.69
CA GLY A 69 -20.67 3.72 3.64
C GLY A 69 -19.94 3.15 2.41
N LYS A 70 -19.22 4.03 1.73
CA LYS A 70 -18.34 3.67 0.61
C LYS A 70 -17.12 2.92 1.14
N LYS A 71 -16.82 1.77 0.53
CA LYS A 71 -15.68 0.94 0.91
C LYS A 71 -14.38 1.50 0.33
N LEU A 72 -13.30 0.77 0.46
CA LEU A 72 -11.96 1.20 0.10
C LEU A 72 -11.75 1.47 -1.39
N ALA A 73 -10.75 2.29 -1.68
CA ALA A 73 -10.06 2.32 -2.97
C ALA A 73 -8.60 1.90 -2.75
N ILE A 74 -8.12 0.97 -3.56
CA ILE A 74 -6.72 0.54 -3.59
C ILE A 74 -6.05 1.28 -4.74
N VAL A 75 -4.94 1.95 -4.47
CA VAL A 75 -4.22 2.74 -5.48
C VAL A 75 -2.75 2.32 -5.48
N PRO A 76 -2.39 1.34 -6.34
CA PRO A 76 -0.99 0.98 -6.54
C PRO A 76 -0.22 2.10 -7.24
N ILE A 77 0.99 2.37 -6.76
CA ILE A 77 1.99 3.12 -7.50
C ILE A 77 2.59 2.18 -8.53
N LEU A 78 2.38 2.49 -9.81
CA LEU A 78 2.85 1.66 -10.91
C LEU A 78 4.38 1.72 -11.00
N ARG A 79 5.04 0.62 -11.31
CA ARG A 79 4.51 -0.75 -11.60
C ARG A 79 4.40 -1.64 -10.37
N ALA A 80 5.36 -1.54 -9.43
CA ALA A 80 5.59 -2.51 -8.35
C ALA A 80 4.37 -2.66 -7.41
N GLY A 81 3.62 -1.57 -7.15
CA GLY A 81 2.42 -1.61 -6.32
C GLY A 81 1.34 -2.59 -6.78
N LEU A 82 1.32 -2.96 -8.07
CA LEU A 82 0.38 -3.96 -8.60
C LEU A 82 0.48 -5.31 -7.90
N GLY A 83 1.68 -5.70 -7.45
CA GLY A 83 1.88 -6.97 -6.76
C GLY A 83 1.15 -7.10 -5.42
N MET A 84 0.68 -5.99 -4.84
CA MET A 84 -0.04 -5.99 -3.56
C MET A 84 -1.56 -5.95 -3.70
N VAL A 85 -2.08 -5.70 -4.90
CA VAL A 85 -3.52 -5.42 -5.14
C VAL A 85 -4.37 -6.65 -4.88
N ASP A 86 -4.00 -7.78 -5.46
CA ASP A 86 -4.81 -9.01 -5.41
C ASP A 86 -4.96 -9.53 -3.97
N GLY A 87 -3.91 -9.45 -3.16
CA GLY A 87 -3.95 -9.83 -1.76
C GLY A 87 -4.97 -9.02 -0.95
N ILE A 88 -5.03 -7.72 -1.18
CA ILE A 88 -5.99 -6.83 -0.53
C ILE A 88 -7.41 -7.11 -1.05
N MET A 89 -7.56 -7.29 -2.36
CA MET A 89 -8.84 -7.58 -3.01
C MET A 89 -9.48 -8.89 -2.53
N LYS A 90 -8.68 -9.89 -2.17
CA LYS A 90 -9.19 -11.16 -1.59
C LYS A 90 -9.95 -10.94 -0.28
N LEU A 91 -9.51 -9.98 0.54
CA LEU A 91 -10.20 -9.62 1.78
C LEU A 91 -11.37 -8.67 1.57
N ILE A 92 -11.23 -7.74 0.62
CA ILE A 92 -12.21 -6.68 0.39
C ILE A 92 -12.60 -6.64 -1.11
N PRO A 93 -13.36 -7.65 -1.58
CA PRO A 93 -13.70 -7.76 -3.01
C PRO A 93 -14.50 -6.57 -3.57
N ALA A 94 -15.14 -5.79 -2.71
CA ALA A 94 -15.89 -4.60 -3.09
C ALA A 94 -15.04 -3.32 -3.17
N ALA A 95 -13.72 -3.40 -2.90
CA ALA A 95 -12.82 -2.28 -3.09
C ALA A 95 -12.77 -1.86 -4.56
N ARG A 96 -12.60 -0.56 -4.81
CA ARG A 96 -12.32 -0.04 -6.15
C ARG A 96 -10.82 0.03 -6.36
N ILE A 97 -10.37 -0.06 -7.58
CA ILE A 97 -8.95 0.07 -7.92
C ILE A 97 -8.76 1.34 -8.74
N GLY A 98 -7.85 2.19 -8.29
CA GLY A 98 -7.28 3.27 -9.09
C GLY A 98 -5.84 2.93 -9.43
N HIS A 99 -5.23 3.66 -10.34
CA HIS A 99 -3.83 3.47 -10.71
C HIS A 99 -3.15 4.82 -10.82
N ILE A 100 -1.94 4.92 -10.30
CA ILE A 100 -1.07 6.10 -10.45
C ILE A 100 0.28 5.65 -10.97
N GLY A 101 0.66 6.17 -12.13
CA GLY A 101 1.98 6.03 -12.71
C GLY A 101 2.66 7.39 -12.76
N MET A 102 3.82 7.47 -12.11
CA MET A 102 4.60 8.70 -11.99
C MET A 102 6.08 8.39 -12.13
N TYR A 103 6.81 9.36 -12.69
CA TYR A 103 8.26 9.37 -12.65
C TYR A 103 8.76 10.78 -12.41
N ARG A 104 10.01 10.90 -12.03
CA ARG A 104 10.69 12.20 -11.95
C ARG A 104 11.42 12.41 -13.26
N ASP A 105 11.14 13.51 -13.92
CA ASP A 105 11.84 13.91 -15.13
C ASP A 105 13.34 14.13 -14.83
N GLU A 106 14.22 13.59 -15.65
CA GLU A 106 15.65 13.61 -15.40
C GLU A 106 16.29 14.99 -15.58
N GLU A 107 15.70 15.84 -16.43
CA GLU A 107 16.23 17.17 -16.72
C GLU A 107 15.64 18.24 -15.79
N SER A 108 14.31 18.28 -15.68
CA SER A 108 13.61 19.27 -14.87
C SER A 108 13.52 18.91 -13.38
N LEU A 109 13.73 17.65 -13.04
CA LEU A 109 13.50 17.04 -11.71
C LEU A 109 12.05 17.20 -11.23
N GLU A 110 11.14 17.59 -12.09
CA GLU A 110 9.72 17.75 -11.78
C GLU A 110 8.97 16.38 -11.82
N PRO A 111 7.91 16.24 -11.01
CA PRO A 111 7.08 15.05 -11.06
C PRO A 111 6.23 15.02 -12.33
N VAL A 112 6.31 13.93 -13.09
CA VAL A 112 5.50 13.71 -14.29
C VAL A 112 4.50 12.58 -14.04
N GLU A 113 3.21 12.92 -14.17
CA GLU A 113 2.12 11.95 -14.18
C GLU A 113 1.98 11.38 -15.59
N TYR A 114 2.38 10.13 -15.83
CA TYR A 114 2.17 9.49 -17.13
C TYR A 114 0.86 8.67 -17.20
N PHE A 115 0.32 8.30 -16.06
CA PHE A 115 -0.96 7.59 -15.98
C PHE A 115 -1.65 7.81 -14.65
N VAL A 116 -2.86 8.36 -14.66
CA VAL A 116 -3.72 8.45 -13.48
C VAL A 116 -5.16 8.09 -13.87
N LYS A 117 -5.68 7.02 -13.28
CA LYS A 117 -7.07 6.59 -13.42
C LYS A 117 -7.61 6.23 -12.05
N LEU A 118 -8.56 6.99 -11.55
CA LEU A 118 -9.13 6.82 -10.21
C LEU A 118 -10.65 6.60 -10.29
N PRO A 119 -11.27 5.97 -9.26
CA PRO A 119 -12.71 5.98 -9.10
C PRO A 119 -13.26 7.41 -9.04
N GLU A 120 -14.41 7.66 -9.65
CA GLU A 120 -15.05 8.99 -9.68
C GLU A 120 -15.40 9.50 -8.26
N ASP A 121 -15.70 8.59 -7.33
CA ASP A 121 -16.06 8.86 -5.95
C ASP A 121 -14.88 8.69 -4.97
N ILE A 122 -13.65 8.99 -5.42
CA ILE A 122 -12.42 8.82 -4.62
C ILE A 122 -12.44 9.68 -3.34
N ASP A 123 -13.12 10.82 -3.38
CA ASP A 123 -13.33 11.75 -2.27
C ASP A 123 -14.17 11.15 -1.11
N GLN A 124 -14.97 10.11 -1.41
CA GLN A 124 -15.85 9.43 -0.45
C GLN A 124 -15.26 8.11 0.07
N ARG A 125 -14.06 7.74 -0.37
CA ARG A 125 -13.43 6.46 -0.04
C ARG A 125 -12.24 6.63 0.89
N GLU A 126 -11.98 5.63 1.70
CA GLU A 126 -10.67 5.47 2.31
C GLU A 126 -9.72 4.88 1.27
N VAL A 127 -8.58 5.54 1.06
CA VAL A 127 -7.63 5.21 0.00
C VAL A 127 -6.41 4.51 0.60
N LEU A 128 -6.15 3.28 0.16
CA LEU A 128 -4.93 2.54 0.45
C LEU A 128 -3.97 2.73 -0.73
N VAL A 129 -2.98 3.58 -0.55
CA VAL A 129 -1.85 3.70 -1.49
C VAL A 129 -0.89 2.55 -1.20
N VAL A 130 -0.55 1.78 -2.21
CA VAL A 130 0.32 0.60 -2.05
C VAL A 130 1.54 0.67 -2.94
N ASP A 131 2.70 0.47 -2.33
CA ASP A 131 4.00 0.38 -2.99
C ASP A 131 4.91 -0.55 -2.16
N PRO A 132 5.51 -1.60 -2.72
CA PRO A 132 6.40 -2.48 -1.96
C PRO A 132 7.56 -1.77 -1.25
N MET A 133 8.05 -0.66 -1.80
CA MET A 133 9.30 -0.03 -1.39
C MET A 133 9.09 1.45 -1.06
N LEU A 134 9.36 1.85 0.18
CA LEU A 134 9.46 3.26 0.56
C LEU A 134 10.94 3.63 0.79
N ALA A 135 11.65 3.93 -0.30
CA ALA A 135 13.08 4.27 -0.26
C ALA A 135 13.31 5.75 0.11
N THR A 136 13.32 6.65 -0.87
CA THR A 136 13.48 8.11 -0.63
C THR A 136 12.17 8.82 -0.28
N GLY A 137 11.02 8.22 -0.58
CA GLY A 137 9.70 8.77 -0.35
C GLY A 137 9.14 9.63 -1.50
N GLY A 138 9.95 9.95 -2.51
CA GLY A 138 9.53 10.86 -3.59
C GLY A 138 8.30 10.39 -4.36
N SER A 139 8.27 9.13 -4.80
CA SER A 139 7.11 8.56 -5.52
C SER A 139 5.86 8.53 -4.67
N ALA A 140 5.98 8.19 -3.38
CA ALA A 140 4.86 8.18 -2.45
C ALA A 140 4.27 9.58 -2.25
N VAL A 141 5.13 10.60 -2.04
CA VAL A 141 4.71 12.00 -1.91
C VAL A 141 3.97 12.45 -3.17
N MET A 142 4.54 12.22 -4.35
CA MET A 142 3.91 12.60 -5.63
C MET A 142 2.55 11.93 -5.82
N ALA A 143 2.42 10.64 -5.50
CA ALA A 143 1.18 9.90 -5.62
C ALA A 143 0.10 10.43 -4.64
N ILE A 144 0.49 10.72 -3.41
CA ILE A 144 -0.42 11.30 -2.41
C ILE A 144 -0.86 12.71 -2.79
N ASP A 145 0.04 13.55 -3.32
CA ASP A 145 -0.30 14.86 -3.86
C ASP A 145 -1.33 14.76 -4.99
N ALA A 146 -1.11 13.83 -5.92
CA ALA A 146 -2.03 13.59 -7.04
C ALA A 146 -3.43 13.14 -6.57
N LEU A 147 -3.50 12.33 -5.52
CA LEU A 147 -4.75 11.90 -4.89
C LEU A 147 -5.46 13.06 -4.18
N LYS A 148 -4.74 13.84 -3.38
CA LYS A 148 -5.30 15.00 -2.67
C LYS A 148 -5.83 16.06 -3.63
N LYS A 149 -5.11 16.34 -4.74
CA LYS A 149 -5.58 17.21 -5.82
C LYS A 149 -6.91 16.77 -6.44
N ARG A 150 -7.23 15.47 -6.34
CA ARG A 150 -8.48 14.86 -6.85
C ARG A 150 -9.53 14.61 -5.77
N GLY A 151 -9.32 15.17 -4.58
CA GLY A 151 -10.30 15.18 -3.49
C GLY A 151 -10.17 14.04 -2.48
N ALA A 152 -9.20 13.14 -2.59
CA ALA A 152 -8.99 12.11 -1.57
C ALA A 152 -8.55 12.74 -0.24
N THR A 153 -9.26 12.42 0.84
CA THR A 153 -9.03 13.02 2.17
C THR A 153 -8.60 12.00 3.22
N LYS A 154 -8.91 10.72 3.02
CA LYS A 154 -8.56 9.63 3.94
C LYS A 154 -7.60 8.69 3.24
N ILE A 155 -6.30 8.90 3.47
CA ILE A 155 -5.24 8.17 2.77
C ILE A 155 -4.37 7.45 3.80
N LYS A 156 -4.06 6.18 3.52
CA LYS A 156 -3.05 5.37 4.22
C LYS A 156 -2.03 4.87 3.21
N LEU A 157 -0.76 4.86 3.57
CA LEU A 157 0.31 4.28 2.76
C LEU A 157 0.72 2.92 3.33
N ILE A 158 0.78 1.91 2.48
CA ILE A 158 1.15 0.53 2.83
C ILE A 158 2.37 0.12 2.02
N THR A 159 3.42 -0.34 2.70
CA THR A 159 4.69 -0.75 2.08
C THR A 159 5.19 -2.06 2.68
N LEU A 160 5.95 -2.85 1.92
CA LEU A 160 6.57 -4.07 2.46
C LEU A 160 7.83 -3.73 3.25
N VAL A 161 8.70 -2.89 2.67
CA VAL A 161 9.91 -2.41 3.34
C VAL A 161 10.06 -0.90 3.17
N SER A 162 10.52 -0.24 4.22
CA SER A 162 10.71 1.21 4.28
C SER A 162 12.09 1.57 4.81
N ALA A 163 12.66 2.65 4.29
CA ALA A 163 13.82 3.29 4.89
C ALA A 163 13.37 4.50 5.76
N PRO A 164 14.08 4.82 6.87
CA PRO A 164 13.74 5.95 7.72
C PRO A 164 13.61 7.27 6.98
N VAL A 165 14.50 7.55 6.03
CA VAL A 165 14.48 8.78 5.23
C VAL A 165 13.21 8.89 4.39
N GLY A 166 12.70 7.79 3.84
CA GLY A 166 11.45 7.77 3.08
C GLY A 166 10.24 8.04 3.96
N VAL A 167 10.22 7.43 5.15
CA VAL A 167 9.18 7.67 6.16
C VAL A 167 9.15 9.15 6.56
N GLU A 168 10.30 9.72 6.92
CA GLU A 168 10.41 11.14 7.29
C GLU A 168 9.96 12.07 6.15
N THR A 169 10.32 11.75 4.91
CA THR A 169 9.93 12.54 3.72
C THR A 169 8.41 12.57 3.57
N VAL A 170 7.75 11.42 3.66
CA VAL A 170 6.29 11.34 3.58
C VAL A 170 5.63 12.02 4.77
N GLN A 171 6.12 11.82 6.00
CA GLN A 171 5.55 12.45 7.19
C GLN A 171 5.66 13.97 7.20
N LYS A 172 6.74 14.53 6.62
CA LYS A 172 6.91 15.98 6.46
C LYS A 172 5.95 16.56 5.44
N ALA A 173 5.80 15.89 4.29
CA ALA A 173 4.93 16.34 3.22
C ALA A 173 3.44 16.13 3.55
N HIS A 174 3.12 15.03 4.19
CA HIS A 174 1.76 14.57 4.47
C HIS A 174 1.58 14.12 5.92
N PRO A 175 1.56 15.04 6.89
CA PRO A 175 1.46 14.73 8.33
C PRO A 175 0.08 14.13 8.73
N ASP A 176 -0.84 14.04 7.81
CA ASP A 176 -2.18 13.47 7.92
C ASP A 176 -2.31 12.05 7.30
N VAL A 177 -1.23 11.51 6.73
CA VAL A 177 -1.23 10.19 6.09
C VAL A 177 -0.46 9.18 6.96
N ASP A 178 -1.15 8.19 7.48
CA ASP A 178 -0.54 7.12 8.25
C ASP A 178 0.22 6.14 7.36
N ILE A 179 1.37 5.67 7.84
CA ILE A 179 2.27 4.76 7.13
C ILE A 179 2.27 3.41 7.84
N TYR A 180 2.08 2.36 7.06
CA TYR A 180 2.10 0.97 7.50
C TYR A 180 3.17 0.21 6.71
N THR A 181 4.12 -0.42 7.39
CA THR A 181 5.19 -1.17 6.74
C THR A 181 5.42 -2.52 7.42
N ALA A 182 5.73 -3.55 6.63
CA ALA A 182 6.08 -4.86 7.19
C ALA A 182 7.49 -4.88 7.77
N GLY A 183 8.39 -4.02 7.27
CA GLY A 183 9.74 -3.85 7.79
C GLY A 183 10.24 -2.41 7.67
N LEU A 184 10.86 -1.92 8.74
CA LEU A 184 11.63 -0.68 8.72
C LEU A 184 13.11 -1.05 8.73
N ASP A 185 13.80 -0.77 7.64
CA ASP A 185 15.18 -1.16 7.41
C ASP A 185 16.18 -0.06 7.84
N GLU A 186 17.48 -0.34 7.73
CA GLU A 186 18.53 0.54 8.28
C GLU A 186 18.66 1.87 7.53
N GLY A 187 18.48 1.84 6.19
CA GLY A 187 18.65 3.05 5.36
C GLY A 187 18.78 2.72 3.89
N LEU A 188 19.47 3.59 3.16
CA LEU A 188 19.73 3.45 1.73
C LEU A 188 21.23 3.31 1.45
N ASN A 189 21.58 2.54 0.42
CA ASN A 189 22.95 2.53 -0.13
C ASN A 189 23.19 3.72 -1.06
N GLU A 190 24.40 3.82 -1.61
CA GLU A 190 24.83 4.86 -2.55
C GLU A 190 24.01 4.92 -3.86
N HIS A 191 23.33 3.83 -4.21
CA HIS A 191 22.46 3.72 -5.38
C HIS A 191 20.97 3.94 -5.05
N GLY A 192 20.63 4.28 -3.79
CA GLY A 192 19.26 4.52 -3.36
C GLY A 192 18.43 3.27 -3.05
N TYR A 193 19.07 2.08 -3.00
CA TYR A 193 18.39 0.85 -2.57
C TYR A 193 18.33 0.74 -1.06
N ILE A 194 17.20 0.23 -0.55
CA ILE A 194 17.02 -0.04 0.87
C ILE A 194 17.97 -1.16 1.32
N ILE A 195 18.62 -1.00 2.49
CA ILE A 195 19.52 -1.98 3.11
C ILE A 195 18.93 -2.45 4.44
N PRO A 196 18.80 -3.76 4.65
CA PRO A 196 19.11 -4.89 3.77
C PRO A 196 18.14 -5.02 2.59
N GLY A 197 16.94 -4.46 2.67
CA GLY A 197 15.96 -4.41 1.60
C GLY A 197 15.51 -5.78 1.07
N LEU A 198 15.07 -5.79 -0.17
CA LEU A 198 14.70 -6.99 -0.93
C LEU A 198 15.04 -6.89 -2.43
N GLY A 199 15.93 -5.95 -2.80
CA GLY A 199 16.27 -5.66 -4.19
C GLY A 199 15.24 -4.78 -4.90
N ASP A 200 15.16 -4.85 -6.23
CA ASP A 200 14.10 -4.18 -7.00
C ASP A 200 12.82 -5.04 -6.99
N ALA A 201 11.80 -4.54 -6.29
CA ALA A 201 10.53 -5.25 -6.16
C ALA A 201 9.79 -5.39 -7.50
N GLY A 202 9.87 -4.36 -8.37
CA GLY A 202 9.23 -4.40 -9.69
C GLY A 202 9.83 -5.49 -10.57
N ASP A 203 11.13 -5.54 -10.65
CA ASP A 203 11.83 -6.54 -11.46
C ASP A 203 11.63 -7.96 -10.91
N ARG A 204 11.65 -8.13 -9.59
CA ARG A 204 11.37 -9.41 -8.96
C ARG A 204 9.92 -9.87 -9.15
N LEU A 205 8.94 -8.93 -9.13
CA LEU A 205 7.53 -9.22 -9.37
C LEU A 205 7.26 -9.61 -10.82
N PHE A 206 7.93 -8.95 -11.78
CA PHE A 206 7.60 -9.06 -13.19
C PHE A 206 8.62 -9.86 -14.00
N GLY A 207 9.77 -10.20 -13.42
CA GLY A 207 10.81 -10.94 -14.10
C GLY A 207 11.42 -10.13 -15.26
N THR A 208 11.69 -8.84 -15.03
CA THR A 208 12.11 -7.88 -16.08
C THR A 208 13.62 -7.61 -16.10
N HIS A 209 14.45 -8.55 -15.67
CA HIS A 209 15.92 -8.55 -15.83
C HIS A 209 16.35 -9.41 -16.93
#